data_8e1d4cbeb63b536d71b36ac4507e2cac
#
_entry.id   8e1d4cbeb63b536d71b36ac4507e2cac
#
_cell.length_a   1.000
_cell.length_b   1.000
_cell.length_c   1.000
_cell.angle_alpha   90.00
_cell.angle_beta   90.00
_cell.angle_gamma   90.00
#
_symmetry.space_group_name_H-M   'P 1'
#
loop_
_entity.id
_entity.type
_entity.pdbx_description
1 polymer ?
#
loop_
_entity_poly.entity_id
_entity_poly.type
_entity_poly.pdbx_seq_one_letter_code
_entity_poly.pdbx_strand_id
1 'polypeptide(L)'
;MFVVCADETTNVLTDGSSYTATTDGEDMKACLFSEGQLIFSGGGSLTVTGNYKHAITSDDYVRFRSGCNITVVSAKKDGIHTNESVIIGGGILNISSDGDAIQCEEGGITMTGGFAKLSTTDNKAHGLKSCLDVVISGGAIQAQVAGAASKGISCDGNLTISGGKLTAFTSQTALYEDNDLSSCAGIKCDGNILITGGEIAIQSTGGAGKGINCDGSITINDGTVKVITTGTQCVYGKLDSSAKGIKADGALTINGGTVLVKATGGEGSEGIESKSVLTVNEGTVAALCYDDCMNASNSIVLNGGNIYCYSSGNDGIDSNGTLTITGGVIVSSGTTSPEDGFDCDQNTFKITGGIVLGIGGGTSTPTSSVCTQRTVIYGGSGSNGEILNIQSADGTSVLTYQIPRAYSQMTVLFSSPNLTSGGSYTISKGGTVSGGSEFFGLYSGATYSGGTQAATFTASSMVTQVGSTSGGGQPGGGGGGHGPGGWGW
;
A
#
# COMPACT_ATOMS: atom_id res chain seq x y z
N MET A 1 -33.97 15.07 -14.84
CA MET A 1 -35.15 14.65 -14.04
C MET A 1 -34.82 14.76 -12.55
N PHE A 2 -35.78 15.23 -11.74
CA PHE A 2 -35.66 15.16 -10.27
C PHE A 2 -36.45 13.96 -9.75
N VAL A 3 -35.84 13.11 -8.94
CA VAL A 3 -36.46 12.01 -8.23
C VAL A 3 -36.51 12.39 -6.76
N VAL A 4 -37.70 12.74 -6.27
CA VAL A 4 -37.91 13.16 -4.87
C VAL A 4 -38.65 12.04 -4.13
N CYS A 5 -37.94 11.36 -3.23
CA CYS A 5 -38.57 10.41 -2.32
C CYS A 5 -39.13 11.19 -1.13
N ALA A 6 -40.45 11.30 -1.03
CA ALA A 6 -41.10 12.00 0.06
C ALA A 6 -40.73 11.38 1.41
N ASP A 7 -40.60 12.18 2.44
CA ASP A 7 -40.23 11.73 3.78
C ASP A 7 -41.17 10.62 4.27
N GLU A 8 -40.61 9.66 4.99
CA GLU A 8 -41.32 8.49 5.53
C GLU A 8 -41.98 7.57 4.48
N THR A 9 -41.70 7.76 3.17
CA THR A 9 -42.20 6.88 2.11
C THR A 9 -41.17 5.82 1.72
N THR A 10 -41.68 4.66 1.30
CA THR A 10 -40.90 3.61 0.67
C THR A 10 -41.41 3.41 -0.76
N ASN A 11 -40.54 3.60 -1.74
CA ASN A 11 -40.85 3.47 -3.14
C ASN A 11 -40.10 2.27 -3.71
N VAL A 12 -40.75 1.50 -4.60
CA VAL A 12 -40.15 0.29 -5.19
C VAL A 12 -40.33 0.33 -6.70
N LEU A 13 -39.25 0.11 -7.42
CA LEU A 13 -39.23 -0.10 -8.85
C LEU A 13 -38.60 -1.46 -9.16
N THR A 14 -39.27 -2.23 -10.01
CA THR A 14 -38.77 -3.53 -10.45
C THR A 14 -39.16 -3.69 -11.93
N ASP A 15 -38.16 -3.96 -12.76
CA ASP A 15 -38.44 -4.24 -14.19
C ASP A 15 -38.64 -5.73 -14.46
N GLY A 16 -39.02 -6.02 -15.70
CA GLY A 16 -39.11 -7.39 -16.22
C GLY A 16 -37.75 -7.94 -16.64
N SER A 17 -37.69 -9.23 -16.94
CA SER A 17 -36.51 -9.91 -17.47
C SER A 17 -36.20 -9.62 -18.95
N SER A 18 -37.01 -8.82 -19.60
CA SER A 18 -36.86 -8.37 -20.99
C SER A 18 -37.59 -7.06 -21.20
N TYR A 19 -37.11 -6.25 -22.14
CA TYR A 19 -37.77 -5.02 -22.56
C TYR A 19 -38.39 -5.19 -23.96
N THR A 20 -39.53 -4.56 -24.16
CA THR A 20 -40.14 -4.44 -25.51
C THR A 20 -39.47 -3.28 -26.22
N ALA A 21 -39.06 -3.48 -27.46
CA ALA A 21 -38.51 -2.40 -28.28
C ALA A 21 -39.51 -1.23 -28.41
N THR A 22 -39.00 -0.01 -28.23
CA THR A 22 -39.79 1.21 -28.40
C THR A 22 -40.06 1.47 -29.90
N THR A 23 -41.15 2.16 -30.24
CA THR A 23 -41.50 2.47 -31.60
C THR A 23 -40.59 3.50 -32.28
N ASP A 24 -39.89 4.27 -31.49
CA ASP A 24 -38.91 5.29 -31.89
C ASP A 24 -37.45 4.75 -31.91
N GLY A 25 -37.24 3.48 -31.53
CA GLY A 25 -35.93 2.82 -31.54
C GLY A 25 -35.06 3.14 -30.32
N GLU A 26 -35.62 3.76 -29.28
CA GLU A 26 -34.90 4.07 -28.04
C GLU A 26 -34.41 2.81 -27.33
N ASP A 27 -33.15 2.79 -26.91
CA ASP A 27 -32.59 1.69 -26.17
C ASP A 27 -32.90 1.81 -24.65
N MET A 28 -33.86 1.05 -24.20
CA MET A 28 -34.19 0.98 -22.76
C MET A 28 -33.10 0.27 -22.01
N LYS A 29 -32.35 1.03 -21.18
CA LYS A 29 -31.11 0.57 -20.59
C LYS A 29 -31.26 0.09 -19.13
N ALA A 30 -32.30 0.54 -18.41
CA ALA A 30 -32.41 0.30 -16.96
C ALA A 30 -33.86 0.25 -16.48
N CYS A 31 -34.04 -0.26 -15.26
CA CYS A 31 -35.30 -0.19 -14.52
C CYS A 31 -35.77 1.27 -14.33
N LEU A 32 -34.81 2.17 -14.00
CA LEU A 32 -35.02 3.62 -14.01
C LEU A 32 -34.04 4.26 -14.99
N PHE A 33 -34.54 4.76 -16.11
CA PHE A 33 -33.73 5.36 -17.17
C PHE A 33 -34.11 6.82 -17.44
N SER A 34 -33.14 7.63 -17.77
CA SER A 34 -33.30 9.02 -18.21
C SER A 34 -32.24 9.39 -19.23
N GLU A 35 -32.64 9.95 -20.38
CA GLU A 35 -31.70 10.54 -21.34
C GLU A 35 -30.96 11.78 -20.80
N GLY A 36 -31.55 12.49 -19.86
CA GLY A 36 -30.91 13.63 -19.18
C GLY A 36 -30.63 13.33 -17.73
N GLN A 37 -30.02 14.30 -17.01
CA GLN A 37 -29.58 14.13 -15.64
C GLN A 37 -30.62 13.54 -14.70
N LEU A 38 -30.16 12.73 -13.75
CA LEU A 38 -30.93 12.22 -12.63
C LEU A 38 -30.45 12.84 -11.33
N ILE A 39 -31.35 13.50 -10.58
CA ILE A 39 -31.04 14.09 -9.30
C ILE A 39 -31.93 13.50 -8.23
N PHE A 40 -31.35 12.74 -7.30
CA PHE A 40 -32.07 12.13 -6.18
C PHE A 40 -32.03 13.02 -4.95
N SER A 41 -33.19 13.17 -4.27
CA SER A 41 -33.36 13.96 -3.05
C SER A 41 -34.57 13.48 -2.24
N GLY A 42 -34.78 14.08 -1.07
CA GLY A 42 -35.87 13.76 -0.13
C GLY A 42 -35.43 12.73 0.94
N GLY A 43 -36.21 12.62 2.01
CA GLY A 43 -35.89 11.78 3.16
C GLY A 43 -36.49 10.36 3.13
N GLY A 44 -37.27 10.05 2.10
CA GLY A 44 -37.79 8.70 1.86
C GLY A 44 -36.79 7.75 1.21
N SER A 45 -37.21 6.52 0.96
CA SER A 45 -36.40 5.50 0.34
C SER A 45 -36.88 5.12 -1.06
N LEU A 46 -35.94 4.74 -1.94
CA LEU A 46 -36.19 4.12 -3.21
C LEU A 46 -35.42 2.79 -3.31
N THR A 47 -36.14 1.73 -3.57
CA THR A 47 -35.60 0.40 -3.81
C THR A 47 -35.77 0.07 -5.30
N VAL A 48 -34.68 -0.34 -5.95
CA VAL A 48 -34.65 -0.65 -7.40
C VAL A 48 -34.15 -2.06 -7.62
N THR A 49 -34.78 -2.80 -8.53
CA THR A 49 -34.34 -4.11 -8.97
C THR A 49 -34.27 -4.12 -10.52
N GLY A 50 -33.06 -4.24 -11.06
CA GLY A 50 -32.80 -4.34 -12.50
C GLY A 50 -32.66 -5.80 -12.94
N ASN A 51 -33.77 -6.40 -13.38
CA ASN A 51 -33.79 -7.82 -13.76
C ASN A 51 -33.27 -8.09 -15.17
N TYR A 52 -33.13 -7.05 -16.01
CA TYR A 52 -32.72 -7.20 -17.41
C TYR A 52 -31.31 -6.65 -17.67
N LYS A 53 -31.06 -5.39 -17.33
CA LYS A 53 -29.77 -4.72 -17.50
C LYS A 53 -29.37 -3.98 -16.20
N HIS A 54 -29.18 -2.66 -16.28
CA HIS A 54 -28.82 -1.81 -15.16
C HIS A 54 -30.04 -1.53 -14.26
N ALA A 55 -29.81 -1.15 -13.02
CA ALA A 55 -30.91 -0.73 -12.17
C ALA A 55 -31.26 0.74 -12.41
N ILE A 56 -30.27 1.64 -12.45
CA ILE A 56 -30.45 3.08 -12.65
C ILE A 56 -29.47 3.53 -13.73
N THR A 57 -29.95 4.22 -14.77
CA THR A 57 -29.10 4.75 -15.85
C THR A 57 -29.48 6.18 -16.21
N SER A 58 -28.48 6.99 -16.51
CA SER A 58 -28.62 8.32 -17.11
C SER A 58 -27.64 8.49 -18.25
N ASP A 59 -28.08 9.03 -19.40
CA ASP A 59 -27.18 9.38 -20.49
C ASP A 59 -26.43 10.71 -20.26
N ASP A 60 -26.73 11.38 -19.14
CA ASP A 60 -26.07 12.57 -18.64
C ASP A 60 -25.44 12.20 -17.26
N TYR A 61 -25.53 13.02 -16.23
CA TYR A 61 -24.99 12.72 -14.90
C TYR A 61 -26.05 12.24 -13.90
N VAL A 62 -25.57 11.54 -12.87
CA VAL A 62 -26.39 11.17 -11.71
C VAL A 62 -25.87 11.88 -10.45
N ARG A 63 -26.78 12.51 -9.70
CA ARG A 63 -26.45 13.20 -8.45
C ARG A 63 -27.32 12.75 -7.29
N PHE A 64 -26.65 12.40 -6.18
CA PHE A 64 -27.29 12.07 -4.90
C PHE A 64 -27.09 13.22 -3.92
N ARG A 65 -28.20 13.76 -3.40
CA ARG A 65 -28.22 14.80 -2.38
C ARG A 65 -28.34 14.19 -0.98
N SER A 66 -28.09 14.98 0.05
CA SER A 66 -28.31 14.57 1.43
C SER A 66 -29.77 14.15 1.66
N GLY A 67 -29.96 13.16 2.53
CA GLY A 67 -31.27 12.63 2.92
C GLY A 67 -31.77 11.46 2.07
N CYS A 68 -31.42 11.34 0.80
CA CYS A 68 -31.89 10.23 -0.03
C CYS A 68 -31.35 8.88 0.43
N ASN A 69 -32.21 7.85 0.38
CA ASN A 69 -31.86 6.47 0.70
C ASN A 69 -32.19 5.59 -0.52
N ILE A 70 -31.15 5.17 -1.23
CA ILE A 70 -31.27 4.39 -2.46
C ILE A 70 -30.72 2.99 -2.23
N THR A 71 -31.55 1.99 -2.52
CA THR A 71 -31.15 0.59 -2.48
C THR A 71 -31.33 -0.07 -3.83
N VAL A 72 -30.25 -0.45 -4.48
CA VAL A 72 -30.27 -1.38 -5.61
C VAL A 72 -30.13 -2.79 -5.04
N VAL A 73 -31.20 -3.57 -5.08
CA VAL A 73 -31.25 -4.94 -4.52
C VAL A 73 -30.42 -5.89 -5.38
N SER A 74 -30.55 -5.73 -6.71
CA SER A 74 -29.75 -6.43 -7.72
C SER A 74 -29.83 -5.70 -9.05
N ALA A 75 -28.81 -5.84 -9.86
CA ALA A 75 -28.80 -5.46 -11.28
C ALA A 75 -28.06 -6.53 -12.08
N LYS A 76 -28.56 -6.87 -13.26
CA LYS A 76 -27.94 -7.85 -14.17
C LYS A 76 -26.67 -7.33 -14.86
N LYS A 77 -26.54 -6.01 -14.89
CA LYS A 77 -25.32 -5.29 -15.21
C LYS A 77 -24.99 -4.38 -14.03
N ASP A 78 -24.81 -3.09 -14.28
CA ASP A 78 -24.39 -2.15 -13.27
C ASP A 78 -25.53 -1.68 -12.39
N GLY A 79 -25.23 -1.40 -11.15
CA GLY A 79 -26.20 -0.84 -10.23
C GLY A 79 -26.61 0.57 -10.64
N ILE A 80 -25.63 1.45 -10.83
CA ILE A 80 -25.78 2.81 -11.36
C ILE A 80 -24.83 2.95 -12.54
N HIS A 81 -25.38 3.32 -13.69
CA HIS A 81 -24.61 3.52 -14.91
C HIS A 81 -24.89 4.92 -15.46
N THR A 82 -23.86 5.64 -15.86
CA THR A 82 -24.00 6.98 -16.43
C THR A 82 -22.94 7.23 -17.49
N ASN A 83 -23.30 7.97 -18.52
CA ASN A 83 -22.31 8.37 -19.51
C ASN A 83 -21.39 9.44 -18.94
N GLU A 84 -21.91 10.49 -18.27
CA GLU A 84 -21.08 11.61 -17.83
C GLU A 84 -20.51 11.41 -16.42
N SER A 85 -21.23 11.83 -15.37
CA SER A 85 -20.63 11.91 -14.04
C SER A 85 -21.52 11.35 -12.94
N VAL A 86 -20.91 10.85 -11.85
CA VAL A 86 -21.64 10.56 -10.61
C VAL A 86 -21.18 11.52 -9.52
N ILE A 87 -22.14 12.19 -8.88
CA ILE A 87 -21.91 13.16 -7.80
C ILE A 87 -22.64 12.68 -6.54
N ILE A 88 -21.89 12.26 -5.53
CA ILE A 88 -22.42 11.82 -4.25
C ILE A 88 -22.17 12.92 -3.20
N GLY A 89 -23.16 13.79 -3.03
CA GLY A 89 -23.09 14.87 -2.04
C GLY A 89 -23.62 14.47 -0.66
N GLY A 90 -24.25 13.29 -0.54
CA GLY A 90 -24.83 12.78 0.69
C GLY A 90 -25.76 11.61 0.44
N GLY A 91 -26.56 11.26 1.46
CA GLY A 91 -27.49 10.14 1.40
C GLY A 91 -26.86 8.79 1.73
N ILE A 92 -27.64 7.72 1.58
CA ILE A 92 -27.26 6.33 1.79
C ILE A 92 -27.49 5.56 0.50
N LEU A 93 -26.45 4.98 -0.04
CA LEU A 93 -26.47 4.15 -1.25
C LEU A 93 -26.09 2.71 -0.85
N ASN A 94 -27.03 1.76 -0.98
CA ASN A 94 -26.76 0.33 -0.84
C ASN A 94 -26.94 -0.30 -2.22
N ILE A 95 -25.85 -0.72 -2.85
CA ILE A 95 -25.87 -1.18 -4.24
C ILE A 95 -25.32 -2.59 -4.32
N SER A 96 -26.14 -3.51 -4.88
CA SER A 96 -25.71 -4.84 -5.26
C SER A 96 -25.96 -5.06 -6.75
N SER A 97 -24.96 -5.54 -7.47
CA SER A 97 -25.01 -5.76 -8.94
C SER A 97 -24.18 -6.97 -9.33
N ASP A 98 -24.51 -7.55 -10.50
CA ASP A 98 -23.64 -8.53 -11.13
C ASP A 98 -22.42 -7.78 -11.74
N GLY A 99 -22.63 -6.73 -12.53
CA GLY A 99 -21.62 -5.81 -13.06
C GLY A 99 -21.13 -4.76 -12.06
N ASP A 100 -20.64 -3.62 -12.55
CA ASP A 100 -20.11 -2.54 -11.71
C ASP A 100 -21.20 -1.98 -10.76
N ALA A 101 -20.83 -1.67 -9.51
CA ALA A 101 -21.84 -1.09 -8.64
C ALA A 101 -22.18 0.35 -9.05
N ILE A 102 -21.16 1.16 -9.39
CA ILE A 102 -21.30 2.49 -9.96
C ILE A 102 -20.29 2.65 -11.10
N GLN A 103 -20.76 2.93 -12.31
CA GLN A 103 -19.94 3.16 -13.49
C GLN A 103 -20.23 4.53 -14.11
N CYS A 104 -19.16 5.25 -14.49
CA CYS A 104 -19.17 6.40 -15.41
C CYS A 104 -18.37 6.04 -16.66
N GLU A 105 -18.97 6.20 -17.87
CA GLU A 105 -18.28 5.84 -19.12
C GLU A 105 -17.38 6.96 -19.65
N GLU A 106 -17.79 8.22 -19.55
CA GLU A 106 -17.08 9.36 -20.14
C GLU A 106 -16.69 10.43 -19.09
N GLY A 107 -17.21 10.32 -17.85
CA GLY A 107 -17.03 11.30 -16.82
C GLY A 107 -16.30 10.79 -15.60
N GLY A 108 -16.31 11.61 -14.55
CA GLY A 108 -15.68 11.35 -13.27
C GLY A 108 -16.66 11.05 -12.13
N ILE A 109 -16.15 10.53 -11.03
CA ILE A 109 -16.91 10.29 -9.81
C ILE A 109 -16.45 11.23 -8.73
N THR A 110 -17.37 12.00 -8.13
CA THR A 110 -17.08 12.90 -7.00
C THR A 110 -17.91 12.50 -5.79
N MET A 111 -17.25 12.27 -4.66
CA MET A 111 -17.92 12.04 -3.38
C MET A 111 -17.48 13.06 -2.33
N THR A 112 -18.44 13.84 -1.82
CA THR A 112 -18.19 14.86 -0.79
C THR A 112 -18.88 14.54 0.54
N GLY A 113 -19.72 13.50 0.58
CA GLY A 113 -20.47 13.09 1.77
C GLY A 113 -21.32 11.86 1.52
N GLY A 114 -22.07 11.43 2.55
CA GLY A 114 -22.94 10.27 2.48
C GLY A 114 -22.23 8.94 2.77
N PHE A 115 -22.96 7.86 2.51
CA PHE A 115 -22.47 6.49 2.71
C PHE A 115 -22.82 5.65 1.47
N ALA A 116 -21.83 4.97 0.91
CA ALA A 116 -22.00 4.05 -0.20
C ALA A 116 -21.49 2.65 0.17
N LYS A 117 -22.40 1.67 0.21
CA LYS A 117 -22.08 0.25 0.32
C LYS A 117 -22.26 -0.39 -1.05
N LEU A 118 -21.18 -0.93 -1.59
CA LEU A 118 -21.07 -1.42 -2.97
C LEU A 118 -20.70 -2.89 -2.95
N SER A 119 -21.50 -3.73 -3.63
CA SER A 119 -21.25 -5.17 -3.72
C SER A 119 -21.38 -5.62 -5.16
N THR A 120 -20.40 -6.35 -5.70
CA THR A 120 -20.39 -6.87 -7.08
C THR A 120 -20.00 -8.34 -7.11
N THR A 121 -20.43 -9.07 -8.14
CA THR A 121 -20.24 -10.53 -8.21
C THR A 121 -19.51 -11.02 -9.46
N ASP A 122 -19.67 -10.38 -10.62
CA ASP A 122 -19.05 -10.83 -11.86
C ASP A 122 -17.54 -10.53 -11.90
N ASN A 123 -16.84 -11.27 -12.73
CA ASN A 123 -15.44 -10.98 -13.03
C ASN A 123 -15.32 -9.59 -13.68
N LYS A 124 -14.26 -8.85 -13.33
CA LYS A 124 -14.03 -7.48 -13.80
C LYS A 124 -15.14 -6.49 -13.40
N ALA A 125 -15.98 -6.84 -12.43
CA ALA A 125 -16.98 -5.93 -11.87
C ALA A 125 -16.38 -5.15 -10.69
N HIS A 126 -16.56 -3.82 -10.72
CA HIS A 126 -15.90 -2.92 -9.79
C HIS A 126 -16.88 -2.25 -8.81
N GLY A 127 -16.40 -1.80 -7.67
CA GLY A 127 -17.21 -1.00 -6.75
C GLY A 127 -17.50 0.38 -7.36
N LEU A 128 -16.46 1.14 -7.65
CA LEU A 128 -16.52 2.36 -8.46
C LEU A 128 -15.67 2.17 -9.71
N LYS A 129 -16.20 2.53 -10.87
CA LYS A 129 -15.47 2.56 -12.13
C LYS A 129 -15.67 3.89 -12.83
N SER A 130 -14.57 4.55 -13.20
CA SER A 130 -14.57 5.87 -13.83
C SER A 130 -13.54 5.93 -14.94
N CYS A 131 -13.92 6.42 -16.12
CA CYS A 131 -12.99 6.70 -17.21
C CYS A 131 -12.19 7.99 -17.02
N LEU A 132 -12.65 8.89 -16.14
CA LEU A 132 -11.90 10.09 -15.75
C LEU A 132 -11.58 10.06 -14.25
N ASP A 133 -11.36 11.22 -13.68
CA ASP A 133 -10.92 11.37 -12.30
C ASP A 133 -11.94 10.88 -11.26
N VAL A 134 -11.43 10.33 -10.17
CA VAL A 134 -12.21 10.06 -8.95
C VAL A 134 -11.74 10.99 -7.84
N VAL A 135 -12.68 11.73 -7.23
CA VAL A 135 -12.40 12.67 -6.14
C VAL A 135 -13.24 12.31 -4.92
N ILE A 136 -12.58 11.98 -3.80
CA ILE A 136 -13.21 11.67 -2.53
C ILE A 136 -12.73 12.69 -1.49
N SER A 137 -13.61 13.59 -1.08
CA SER A 137 -13.30 14.60 -0.05
C SER A 137 -14.07 14.40 1.25
N GLY A 138 -15.00 13.45 1.30
CA GLY A 138 -15.80 13.14 2.49
C GLY A 138 -16.70 11.93 2.28
N GLY A 139 -17.48 11.60 3.32
CA GLY A 139 -18.35 10.44 3.31
C GLY A 139 -17.66 9.12 3.60
N ALA A 140 -18.35 8.01 3.36
CA ALA A 140 -17.78 6.68 3.57
C ALA A 140 -18.16 5.72 2.42
N ILE A 141 -17.18 4.96 1.94
CA ILE A 141 -17.32 3.91 0.92
C ILE A 141 -16.95 2.57 1.54
N GLN A 142 -17.81 1.58 1.35
CA GLN A 142 -17.52 0.17 1.63
C GLN A 142 -17.70 -0.62 0.33
N ALA A 143 -16.62 -1.00 -0.31
CA ALA A 143 -16.63 -1.82 -1.52
C ALA A 143 -16.27 -3.26 -1.18
N GLN A 144 -17.16 -4.20 -1.53
CA GLN A 144 -16.94 -5.64 -1.45
C GLN A 144 -17.15 -6.23 -2.84
N VAL A 145 -16.06 -6.53 -3.52
CA VAL A 145 -16.09 -7.06 -4.88
C VAL A 145 -15.65 -8.51 -4.88
N ALA A 146 -16.48 -9.38 -5.43
CA ALA A 146 -16.33 -10.82 -5.32
C ALA A 146 -15.85 -11.51 -6.61
N GLY A 147 -15.79 -10.80 -7.74
CA GLY A 147 -15.33 -11.33 -9.02
C GLY A 147 -13.80 -11.37 -9.15
N ALA A 148 -13.29 -12.24 -10.02
CA ALA A 148 -11.88 -12.23 -10.41
C ALA A 148 -11.54 -10.95 -11.20
N ALA A 149 -10.32 -10.45 -11.04
CA ALA A 149 -9.86 -9.18 -11.65
C ALA A 149 -10.70 -7.95 -11.28
N SER A 150 -11.53 -8.02 -10.23
CA SER A 150 -12.37 -6.91 -9.78
C SER A 150 -11.61 -5.92 -8.89
N LYS A 151 -12.03 -4.66 -8.86
CA LYS A 151 -11.41 -3.59 -8.08
C LYS A 151 -12.43 -2.90 -7.19
N GLY A 152 -12.03 -2.52 -5.98
CA GLY A 152 -12.86 -1.66 -5.13
C GLY A 152 -13.10 -0.30 -5.80
N ILE A 153 -12.05 0.33 -6.29
CA ILE A 153 -12.08 1.51 -7.16
C ILE A 153 -11.22 1.23 -8.38
N SER A 154 -11.74 1.46 -9.58
CA SER A 154 -11.03 1.50 -10.86
C SER A 154 -11.17 2.89 -11.45
N CYS A 155 -10.05 3.56 -11.73
CA CYS A 155 -9.99 4.93 -12.21
C CYS A 155 -8.98 5.04 -13.35
N ASP A 156 -9.44 5.39 -14.56
CA ASP A 156 -8.56 5.56 -15.72
C ASP A 156 -7.84 6.94 -15.67
N GLY A 157 -8.48 7.95 -15.05
CA GLY A 157 -7.87 9.25 -14.75
C GLY A 157 -7.10 9.25 -13.44
N ASN A 158 -7.08 10.39 -12.74
CA ASN A 158 -6.42 10.54 -11.45
C ASN A 158 -7.37 10.24 -10.28
N LEU A 159 -6.83 9.71 -9.19
CA LEU A 159 -7.55 9.53 -7.94
C LEU A 159 -7.06 10.53 -6.89
N THR A 160 -7.96 11.36 -6.36
CA THR A 160 -7.67 12.26 -5.24
C THR A 160 -8.52 11.88 -4.03
N ILE A 161 -7.88 11.61 -2.88
CA ILE A 161 -8.55 11.39 -1.60
C ILE A 161 -8.05 12.43 -0.61
N SER A 162 -8.93 13.37 -0.24
CA SER A 162 -8.61 14.44 0.71
C SER A 162 -9.35 14.30 2.04
N GLY A 163 -10.24 13.32 2.16
CA GLY A 163 -11.02 13.06 3.38
C GLY A 163 -11.93 11.86 3.23
N GLY A 164 -12.77 11.64 4.23
CA GLY A 164 -13.71 10.52 4.25
C GLY A 164 -13.08 9.19 4.64
N LYS A 165 -13.83 8.12 4.43
CA LYS A 165 -13.42 6.75 4.76
C LYS A 165 -13.64 5.81 3.58
N LEU A 166 -12.60 5.13 3.15
CA LEU A 166 -12.66 4.06 2.14
C LEU A 166 -12.31 2.72 2.76
N THR A 167 -13.21 1.75 2.62
CA THR A 167 -12.91 0.35 2.93
C THR A 167 -13.13 -0.47 1.66
N ALA A 168 -12.14 -1.24 1.23
CA ALA A 168 -12.25 -2.12 0.07
C ALA A 168 -11.81 -3.54 0.43
N PHE A 169 -12.61 -4.51 0.03
CA PHE A 169 -12.33 -5.93 0.20
C PHE A 169 -12.43 -6.65 -1.14
N THR A 170 -11.38 -7.38 -1.52
CA THR A 170 -11.32 -8.27 -2.68
C THR A 170 -10.78 -9.64 -2.26
N SER A 171 -11.34 -10.72 -2.80
CA SER A 171 -10.98 -12.07 -2.36
C SER A 171 -10.65 -13.05 -3.48
N GLN A 172 -10.96 -12.70 -4.72
CA GLN A 172 -10.70 -13.57 -5.87
C GLN A 172 -9.30 -13.37 -6.43
N THR A 173 -8.90 -14.36 -7.22
CA THR A 173 -7.58 -14.39 -7.86
C THR A 173 -7.52 -13.50 -9.11
N ALA A 174 -6.31 -13.33 -9.65
CA ALA A 174 -6.13 -12.77 -10.97
C ALA A 174 -6.86 -13.59 -12.04
N LEU A 175 -7.32 -12.90 -13.09
CA LEU A 175 -7.97 -13.48 -14.25
C LEU A 175 -7.03 -13.42 -15.44
N TYR A 176 -6.79 -14.56 -16.09
CA TYR A 176 -6.12 -14.61 -17.38
C TYR A 176 -7.15 -14.55 -18.50
N GLU A 177 -7.05 -13.56 -19.35
CA GLU A 177 -7.91 -13.34 -20.50
C GLU A 177 -7.16 -12.47 -21.53
N ASP A 178 -7.35 -12.72 -22.81
CA ASP A 178 -6.77 -11.95 -23.91
C ASP A 178 -5.23 -11.77 -23.82
N ASN A 179 -4.51 -12.78 -23.37
CA ASN A 179 -3.07 -12.75 -23.11
C ASN A 179 -2.63 -11.74 -22.03
N ASP A 180 -3.51 -11.34 -21.14
CA ASP A 180 -3.25 -10.51 -19.98
C ASP A 180 -3.61 -11.23 -18.68
N LEU A 181 -2.90 -10.91 -17.59
CA LEU A 181 -3.13 -11.42 -16.25
C LEU A 181 -3.56 -10.26 -15.32
N SER A 182 -4.84 -9.96 -15.34
CA SER A 182 -5.41 -8.86 -14.55
C SER A 182 -5.68 -9.27 -13.10
N SER A 183 -5.12 -8.54 -12.15
CA SER A 183 -5.25 -8.81 -10.70
C SER A 183 -6.46 -8.12 -10.08
N CYS A 184 -6.99 -8.66 -8.99
CA CYS A 184 -7.85 -7.91 -8.09
C CYS A 184 -7.05 -6.78 -7.39
N ALA A 185 -7.71 -5.67 -7.09
CA ALA A 185 -7.11 -4.58 -6.31
C ALA A 185 -8.16 -3.86 -5.45
N GLY A 186 -7.72 -3.35 -4.29
CA GLY A 186 -8.55 -2.40 -3.55
C GLY A 186 -8.75 -1.11 -4.32
N ILE A 187 -7.64 -0.57 -4.85
CA ILE A 187 -7.61 0.59 -5.75
C ILE A 187 -6.73 0.26 -6.96
N LYS A 188 -7.24 0.48 -8.15
CA LYS A 188 -6.49 0.57 -9.41
C LYS A 188 -6.67 1.97 -9.98
N CYS A 189 -5.57 2.61 -10.35
CA CYS A 189 -5.56 3.92 -10.98
C CYS A 189 -4.55 3.93 -12.12
N ASP A 190 -4.98 4.34 -13.32
CA ASP A 190 -4.09 4.42 -14.48
C ASP A 190 -3.33 5.77 -14.50
N GLY A 191 -3.97 6.84 -14.01
CA GLY A 191 -3.32 8.13 -13.76
C GLY A 191 -2.53 8.15 -12.44
N ASN A 192 -2.52 9.30 -11.76
CA ASN A 192 -1.81 9.48 -10.50
C ASN A 192 -2.76 9.37 -9.29
N ILE A 193 -2.22 8.97 -8.15
CA ILE A 193 -2.94 8.95 -6.87
C ILE A 193 -2.38 10.04 -5.96
N LEU A 194 -3.27 10.90 -5.45
CA LEU A 194 -2.97 11.90 -4.44
C LEU A 194 -3.84 11.69 -3.20
N ILE A 195 -3.20 11.40 -2.06
CA ILE A 195 -3.87 11.27 -0.76
C ILE A 195 -3.38 12.41 0.13
N THR A 196 -4.30 13.28 0.54
CA THR A 196 -4.02 14.43 1.44
C THR A 196 -4.75 14.34 2.76
N GLY A 197 -5.49 13.24 2.99
CA GLY A 197 -6.25 12.99 4.21
C GLY A 197 -7.16 11.78 4.08
N GLY A 198 -7.98 11.56 5.09
CA GLY A 198 -8.94 10.44 5.13
C GLY A 198 -8.39 9.16 5.74
N GLU A 199 -9.25 8.15 5.81
CA GLU A 199 -8.94 6.80 6.30
C GLU A 199 -9.18 5.79 5.19
N ILE A 200 -8.14 5.10 4.76
CA ILE A 200 -8.16 4.09 3.70
C ILE A 200 -7.80 2.74 4.33
N ALA A 201 -8.67 1.75 4.21
CA ALA A 201 -8.46 0.39 4.69
C ALA A 201 -8.76 -0.61 3.57
N ILE A 202 -7.74 -1.32 3.11
CA ILE A 202 -7.84 -2.26 2.00
C ILE A 202 -7.42 -3.64 2.47
N GLN A 203 -8.19 -4.64 2.05
CA GLN A 203 -7.83 -6.04 2.19
C GLN A 203 -8.04 -6.76 0.85
N SER A 204 -6.96 -7.32 0.28
CA SER A 204 -6.98 -8.10 -0.95
C SER A 204 -6.35 -9.46 -0.67
N THR A 205 -7.15 -10.53 -0.65
CA THR A 205 -6.74 -11.84 -0.15
C THR A 205 -6.54 -12.90 -1.23
N GLY A 206 -7.02 -12.64 -2.44
CA GLY A 206 -6.88 -13.57 -3.57
C GLY A 206 -5.49 -13.56 -4.19
N GLY A 207 -5.19 -14.59 -4.99
CA GLY A 207 -3.91 -14.72 -5.68
C GLY A 207 -3.60 -13.49 -6.54
N ALA A 208 -2.36 -13.02 -6.48
CA ALA A 208 -1.87 -11.79 -7.11
C ALA A 208 -2.61 -10.50 -6.71
N GLY A 209 -3.41 -10.55 -5.63
CA GLY A 209 -4.21 -9.40 -5.19
C GLY A 209 -3.35 -8.21 -4.79
N LYS A 210 -3.73 -7.02 -5.23
CA LYS A 210 -3.03 -5.78 -4.90
C LYS A 210 -3.86 -4.92 -3.95
N GLY A 211 -3.19 -4.23 -3.04
CA GLY A 211 -3.87 -3.23 -2.23
C GLY A 211 -4.16 -1.97 -3.04
N ILE A 212 -3.11 -1.22 -3.33
CA ILE A 212 -3.14 -0.06 -4.23
C ILE A 212 -2.22 -0.34 -5.41
N ASN A 213 -2.73 -0.24 -6.62
CA ASN A 213 -1.97 -0.40 -7.86
C ASN A 213 -2.18 0.83 -8.75
N CYS A 214 -1.10 1.55 -9.02
CA CYS A 214 -1.10 2.79 -9.78
C CYS A 214 -0.11 2.70 -10.93
N ASP A 215 -0.54 2.99 -12.16
CA ASP A 215 0.36 3.03 -13.32
C ASP A 215 1.15 4.35 -13.37
N GLY A 216 0.58 5.41 -12.81
CA GLY A 216 1.28 6.68 -12.59
C GLY A 216 2.03 6.73 -11.25
N SER A 217 2.13 7.92 -10.69
CA SER A 217 2.79 8.19 -9.41
C SER A 217 1.80 8.21 -8.24
N ILE A 218 2.29 7.84 -7.06
CA ILE A 218 1.54 7.93 -5.80
C ILE A 218 2.17 9.00 -4.91
N THR A 219 1.35 9.92 -4.39
CA THR A 219 1.76 10.89 -3.38
C THR A 219 0.83 10.80 -2.17
N ILE A 220 1.39 10.56 -0.99
CA ILE A 220 0.67 10.54 0.28
C ILE A 220 1.21 11.70 1.13
N ASN A 221 0.40 12.73 1.30
CA ASN A 221 0.76 13.90 2.11
C ASN A 221 0.31 13.77 3.55
N ASP A 222 -0.83 13.13 3.78
CA ASP A 222 -1.42 12.91 5.11
C ASP A 222 -2.51 11.83 5.05
N GLY A 223 -3.12 11.52 6.18
CA GLY A 223 -4.18 10.50 6.32
C GLY A 223 -3.65 9.18 6.87
N THR A 224 -4.54 8.19 6.88
CA THR A 224 -4.21 6.83 7.32
C THR A 224 -4.48 5.84 6.18
N VAL A 225 -3.44 5.15 5.75
CA VAL A 225 -3.51 4.12 4.70
C VAL A 225 -3.13 2.77 5.31
N LYS A 226 -4.08 1.85 5.38
CA LYS A 226 -3.89 0.47 5.85
C LYS A 226 -4.15 -0.51 4.73
N VAL A 227 -3.18 -1.33 4.42
CA VAL A 227 -3.26 -2.33 3.34
C VAL A 227 -2.87 -3.70 3.86
N ILE A 228 -3.68 -4.70 3.55
CA ILE A 228 -3.38 -6.11 3.82
C ILE A 228 -3.55 -6.89 2.52
N THR A 229 -2.49 -7.58 2.10
CA THR A 229 -2.52 -8.54 0.99
C THR A 229 -1.96 -9.88 1.46
N THR A 230 -2.63 -10.97 1.10
CA THR A 230 -2.27 -12.32 1.56
C THR A 230 -2.26 -13.35 0.42
N GLY A 231 -2.62 -12.96 -0.80
CA GLY A 231 -2.65 -13.83 -1.96
C GLY A 231 -1.24 -14.23 -2.41
N THR A 232 -1.10 -15.47 -2.86
CA THR A 232 0.17 -15.96 -3.45
C THR A 232 0.34 -15.47 -4.89
N GLN A 233 1.53 -15.67 -5.44
CA GLN A 233 1.79 -15.44 -6.86
C GLN A 233 0.83 -16.27 -7.74
N CYS A 234 0.36 -15.68 -8.83
CA CYS A 234 -0.34 -16.34 -9.92
C CYS A 234 0.56 -16.42 -11.13
N VAL A 235 0.68 -17.62 -11.72
CA VAL A 235 1.48 -17.87 -12.91
C VAL A 235 0.59 -18.48 -13.99
N TYR A 236 0.63 -17.93 -15.19
CA TYR A 236 -0.06 -18.45 -16.35
C TYR A 236 0.88 -18.42 -17.58
N GLY A 237 1.39 -19.54 -17.96
CA GLY A 237 2.39 -19.64 -19.04
C GLY A 237 3.69 -18.90 -18.70
N LYS A 238 3.92 -17.77 -19.39
CA LYS A 238 5.08 -16.89 -19.13
C LYS A 238 4.70 -15.63 -18.37
N LEU A 239 3.40 -15.43 -18.09
CA LEU A 239 2.92 -14.29 -17.33
C LEU A 239 2.83 -14.67 -15.86
N ASP A 240 3.28 -13.78 -15.01
CA ASP A 240 3.12 -13.89 -13.57
C ASP A 240 2.68 -12.58 -12.95
N SER A 241 2.08 -12.66 -11.80
CA SER A 241 1.71 -11.51 -10.99
C SER A 241 1.72 -11.93 -9.53
N SER A 242 2.33 -11.13 -8.67
CA SER A 242 2.39 -11.35 -7.23
C SER A 242 1.52 -10.35 -6.47
N ALA A 243 1.12 -10.72 -5.26
CA ALA A 243 0.43 -9.78 -4.39
C ALA A 243 1.36 -8.62 -4.02
N LYS A 244 0.84 -7.40 -4.03
CA LYS A 244 1.58 -6.19 -3.64
C LYS A 244 0.75 -5.37 -2.66
N GLY A 245 1.39 -4.79 -1.67
CA GLY A 245 0.70 -3.85 -0.78
C GLY A 245 0.33 -2.56 -1.51
N ILE A 246 1.31 -1.72 -1.77
CA ILE A 246 1.18 -0.47 -2.54
C ILE A 246 2.20 -0.51 -3.67
N LYS A 247 1.74 -0.40 -4.91
CA LYS A 247 2.60 -0.39 -6.10
C LYS A 247 2.34 0.84 -6.94
N ALA A 248 3.43 1.52 -7.34
CA ALA A 248 3.41 2.58 -8.34
C ALA A 248 4.40 2.25 -9.48
N ASP A 249 3.96 2.39 -10.72
CA ASP A 249 4.88 2.30 -11.86
C ASP A 249 5.69 3.61 -12.03
N GLY A 250 5.14 4.73 -11.59
CA GLY A 250 5.84 6.00 -11.40
C GLY A 250 6.50 6.14 -10.03
N ALA A 251 6.83 7.37 -9.64
CA ALA A 251 7.39 7.68 -8.33
C ALA A 251 6.37 7.48 -7.20
N LEU A 252 6.84 6.99 -6.04
CA LEU A 252 6.04 6.89 -4.83
C LEU A 252 6.64 7.79 -3.76
N THR A 253 5.86 8.77 -3.29
CA THR A 253 6.31 9.75 -2.29
C THR A 253 5.37 9.77 -1.09
N ILE A 254 5.93 9.61 0.10
CA ILE A 254 5.24 9.74 1.38
C ILE A 254 5.78 10.98 2.08
N ASN A 255 4.96 12.01 2.19
CA ASN A 255 5.29 13.29 2.83
C ASN A 255 4.80 13.38 4.27
N GLY A 256 3.92 12.47 4.68
CA GLY A 256 3.33 12.48 6.03
C GLY A 256 2.29 11.38 6.20
N GLY A 257 1.50 11.50 7.27
CA GLY A 257 0.44 10.55 7.59
C GLY A 257 0.94 9.22 8.18
N THR A 258 0.07 8.21 8.13
CA THR A 258 0.35 6.87 8.63
C THR A 258 0.10 5.84 7.53
N VAL A 259 1.13 5.10 7.14
CA VAL A 259 1.07 4.05 6.11
C VAL A 259 1.43 2.70 6.74
N LEU A 260 0.47 1.79 6.82
CA LEU A 260 0.63 0.47 7.40
C LEU A 260 0.36 -0.59 6.33
N VAL A 261 1.36 -1.39 6.01
CA VAL A 261 1.27 -2.42 4.97
C VAL A 261 1.58 -3.78 5.55
N LYS A 262 0.77 -4.77 5.19
CA LYS A 262 1.04 -6.18 5.45
C LYS A 262 0.87 -6.96 4.15
N ALA A 263 1.97 -7.50 3.60
CA ALA A 263 1.97 -8.27 2.36
C ALA A 263 2.63 -9.63 2.62
N THR A 264 1.83 -10.68 2.86
CA THR A 264 2.32 -11.97 3.36
C THR A 264 2.03 -13.15 2.44
N GLY A 265 1.81 -12.89 1.17
CA GLY A 265 1.39 -13.90 0.19
C GLY A 265 2.48 -14.83 -0.32
N GLY A 266 3.71 -14.70 0.14
CA GLY A 266 4.85 -15.47 -0.34
C GLY A 266 5.75 -14.67 -1.29
N GLU A 267 6.51 -15.35 -2.11
CA GLU A 267 7.47 -14.76 -3.05
C GLU A 267 6.83 -13.69 -3.96
N GLY A 268 7.50 -12.57 -4.15
CA GLY A 268 7.02 -11.38 -4.84
C GLY A 268 6.00 -10.55 -4.07
N SER A 269 5.68 -10.88 -2.78
CA SER A 269 4.74 -10.11 -1.97
C SER A 269 5.42 -8.93 -1.29
N GLU A 270 5.80 -7.93 -2.09
CA GLU A 270 6.42 -6.71 -1.61
C GLU A 270 5.40 -5.78 -0.92
N GLY A 271 5.90 -5.00 0.03
CA GLY A 271 5.08 -4.07 0.79
C GLY A 271 4.77 -2.80 0.02
N ILE A 272 5.79 -1.99 -0.23
CA ILE A 272 5.71 -0.69 -0.90
C ILE A 272 6.71 -0.70 -2.06
N GLU A 273 6.20 -0.73 -3.28
CA GLU A 273 6.99 -0.85 -4.49
C GLU A 273 6.85 0.40 -5.38
N SER A 274 7.98 0.91 -5.87
CA SER A 274 8.02 1.90 -6.95
C SER A 274 8.89 1.38 -8.10
N LYS A 275 8.35 1.35 -9.31
CA LYS A 275 9.18 1.04 -10.50
C LYS A 275 10.07 2.23 -10.92
N SER A 276 10.14 3.26 -10.08
CA SER A 276 10.96 4.44 -10.28
C SER A 276 11.69 4.80 -8.98
N VAL A 277 11.30 5.89 -8.32
CA VAL A 277 11.88 6.39 -7.07
C VAL A 277 10.88 6.29 -5.93
N LEU A 278 11.31 5.70 -4.81
CA LEU A 278 10.55 5.70 -3.57
C LEU A 278 11.14 6.72 -2.61
N THR A 279 10.34 7.67 -2.15
CA THR A 279 10.77 8.73 -1.22
C THR A 279 9.89 8.76 0.02
N VAL A 280 10.49 8.76 1.21
CA VAL A 280 9.81 9.05 2.47
C VAL A 280 10.40 10.32 3.07
N ASN A 281 9.59 11.36 3.17
CA ASN A 281 10.00 12.65 3.74
C ASN A 281 9.66 12.73 5.23
N GLU A 282 8.47 12.29 5.61
CA GLU A 282 7.96 12.31 6.98
C GLU A 282 6.89 11.22 7.18
N GLY A 283 6.25 11.20 8.35
CA GLY A 283 5.14 10.30 8.69
C GLY A 283 5.59 9.03 9.41
N THR A 284 4.65 8.12 9.59
CA THR A 284 4.90 6.78 10.15
C THR A 284 4.62 5.74 9.09
N VAL A 285 5.63 4.96 8.76
CA VAL A 285 5.53 3.88 7.77
C VAL A 285 5.92 2.56 8.43
N ALA A 286 5.01 1.59 8.42
CA ALA A 286 5.31 0.24 8.89
C ALA A 286 4.92 -0.79 7.83
N ALA A 287 5.86 -1.61 7.40
CA ALA A 287 5.66 -2.69 6.45
C ALA A 287 6.10 -4.03 7.04
N LEU A 288 5.19 -5.02 7.02
CA LEU A 288 5.43 -6.40 7.42
C LEU A 288 5.15 -7.30 6.22
N CYS A 289 6.20 -7.83 5.60
CA CYS A 289 6.09 -8.48 4.32
C CYS A 289 6.70 -9.88 4.34
N TYR A 290 6.40 -10.67 3.31
CA TYR A 290 7.15 -11.88 3.07
C TYR A 290 8.39 -11.54 2.24
N ASP A 291 8.21 -10.81 1.17
CA ASP A 291 9.28 -10.30 0.31
C ASP A 291 9.73 -8.91 0.80
N ASP A 292 10.31 -8.07 -0.04
CA ASP A 292 10.83 -6.77 0.36
C ASP A 292 9.74 -5.86 0.95
N CYS A 293 10.06 -5.21 2.05
CA CYS A 293 9.09 -4.28 2.62
C CYS A 293 9.03 -2.96 1.85
N MET A 294 10.16 -2.48 1.38
CA MET A 294 10.28 -1.37 0.44
C MET A 294 11.19 -1.78 -0.70
N ASN A 295 10.70 -1.65 -1.94
CA ASN A 295 11.47 -1.90 -3.15
C ASN A 295 11.38 -0.72 -4.11
N ALA A 296 12.50 -0.36 -4.76
CA ALA A 296 12.50 0.65 -5.82
C ALA A 296 13.48 0.32 -6.93
N SER A 297 13.04 0.45 -8.19
CA SER A 297 13.88 0.14 -9.35
C SER A 297 15.06 1.10 -9.54
N ASN A 298 14.92 2.39 -9.17
CA ASN A 298 15.95 3.40 -9.44
C ASN A 298 16.63 3.92 -8.17
N SER A 299 15.86 4.25 -7.14
CA SER A 299 16.43 4.71 -5.86
C SER A 299 15.41 4.75 -4.75
N ILE A 300 15.90 4.59 -3.51
CA ILE A 300 15.15 4.86 -2.29
C ILE A 300 15.78 6.05 -1.57
N VAL A 301 14.94 7.02 -1.19
CA VAL A 301 15.35 8.24 -0.47
C VAL A 301 14.54 8.38 0.82
N LEU A 302 15.21 8.28 1.97
CA LEU A 302 14.60 8.40 3.28
C LEU A 302 15.10 9.68 3.95
N ASN A 303 14.27 10.72 3.92
CA ASN A 303 14.62 12.04 4.45
C ASN A 303 14.19 12.23 5.90
N GLY A 304 13.19 11.44 6.36
CA GLY A 304 12.64 11.59 7.70
C GLY A 304 11.60 10.52 8.02
N GLY A 305 10.79 10.79 9.04
CA GLY A 305 9.73 9.91 9.51
C GLY A 305 10.18 8.78 10.42
N ASN A 306 9.22 7.97 10.85
CA ASN A 306 9.43 6.75 11.62
C ASN A 306 9.12 5.55 10.72
N ILE A 307 10.15 4.80 10.33
CA ILE A 307 10.06 3.76 9.32
C ILE A 307 10.42 2.41 9.97
N TYR A 308 9.51 1.45 9.84
CA TYR A 308 9.72 0.08 10.24
C TYR A 308 9.46 -0.87 9.06
N CYS A 309 10.46 -1.68 8.73
CA CYS A 309 10.39 -2.73 7.73
C CYS A 309 10.74 -4.08 8.37
N TYR A 310 9.88 -5.08 8.18
CA TYR A 310 10.13 -6.45 8.62
C TYR A 310 9.76 -7.41 7.49
N SER A 311 10.76 -7.92 6.80
CA SER A 311 10.60 -9.00 5.84
C SER A 311 10.78 -10.36 6.50
N SER A 312 9.95 -11.32 6.17
CA SER A 312 10.04 -12.69 6.67
C SER A 312 10.78 -13.64 5.73
N GLY A 313 10.96 -13.29 4.48
CA GLY A 313 11.54 -14.13 3.45
C GLY A 313 12.60 -13.46 2.58
N ASN A 314 12.75 -12.12 2.62
CA ASN A 314 13.68 -11.37 1.80
C ASN A 314 14.25 -10.17 2.55
N ASP A 315 14.52 -9.05 1.86
CA ASP A 315 15.16 -7.86 2.40
C ASP A 315 14.17 -6.94 3.14
N GLY A 316 14.69 -6.20 4.10
CA GLY A 316 13.88 -5.16 4.74
C GLY A 316 13.63 -3.99 3.81
N ILE A 317 14.69 -3.42 3.27
CA ILE A 317 14.66 -2.33 2.27
C ILE A 317 15.63 -2.69 1.16
N ASP A 318 15.10 -2.86 -0.06
CA ASP A 318 15.85 -3.15 -1.27
C ASP A 318 15.73 -2.02 -2.30
N SER A 319 16.86 -1.45 -2.68
CA SER A 319 16.96 -0.48 -3.77
C SER A 319 17.79 -1.06 -4.91
N ASN A 320 17.17 -1.40 -6.02
CA ASN A 320 17.89 -1.83 -7.23
C ASN A 320 18.79 -0.72 -7.83
N GLY A 321 18.85 0.41 -7.14
CA GLY A 321 19.70 1.55 -7.46
C GLY A 321 20.29 2.19 -6.21
N THR A 322 20.34 3.51 -6.13
CA THR A 322 20.95 4.18 -4.99
C THR A 322 20.04 4.20 -3.75
N LEU A 323 20.64 4.06 -2.57
CA LEU A 323 19.96 4.25 -1.30
C LEU A 323 20.51 5.49 -0.57
N THR A 324 19.64 6.45 -0.26
CA THR A 324 20.02 7.69 0.43
C THR A 324 19.20 7.89 1.69
N ILE A 325 19.86 8.05 2.84
CA ILE A 325 19.22 8.32 4.13
C ILE A 325 19.79 9.64 4.68
N THR A 326 18.89 10.61 4.91
CA THR A 326 19.28 11.93 5.41
C THR A 326 18.70 12.25 6.78
N GLY A 327 17.71 11.45 7.25
CA GLY A 327 17.05 11.66 8.55
C GLY A 327 16.09 10.53 8.93
N GLY A 328 15.33 10.75 9.99
CA GLY A 328 14.32 9.83 10.49
C GLY A 328 14.83 8.79 11.49
N VAL A 329 13.91 7.96 11.96
CA VAL A 329 14.17 6.75 12.74
C VAL A 329 13.79 5.56 11.88
N ILE A 330 14.79 4.78 11.47
CA ILE A 330 14.61 3.70 10.51
C ILE A 330 15.07 2.40 11.14
N VAL A 331 14.16 1.44 11.21
CA VAL A 331 14.44 0.06 11.67
C VAL A 331 14.05 -0.88 10.51
N SER A 332 15.04 -1.51 9.91
CA SER A 332 14.85 -2.43 8.80
C SER A 332 15.36 -3.82 9.13
N SER A 333 14.52 -4.83 8.97
CA SER A 333 14.82 -6.22 9.29
C SER A 333 14.57 -7.10 8.06
N GLY A 334 15.63 -7.56 7.45
CA GLY A 334 15.63 -8.65 6.49
C GLY A 334 15.61 -10.01 7.18
N THR A 335 15.50 -11.09 6.41
CA THR A 335 15.55 -12.44 6.94
C THR A 335 16.99 -12.92 7.15
N THR A 336 17.21 -14.21 7.22
CA THR A 336 18.56 -14.79 7.40
C THR A 336 19.32 -14.77 6.07
N SER A 337 20.66 -14.93 6.14
CA SER A 337 21.52 -14.95 4.94
C SER A 337 20.92 -15.76 3.77
N PRO A 338 20.95 -15.24 2.54
CA PRO A 338 21.77 -14.09 2.12
C PRO A 338 21.14 -12.71 2.33
N GLU A 339 19.91 -12.62 2.78
CA GLU A 339 19.08 -11.42 2.75
C GLU A 339 19.51 -10.33 3.75
N ASP A 340 19.27 -9.09 3.41
CA ASP A 340 19.83 -7.91 4.05
C ASP A 340 18.78 -7.10 4.85
N GLY A 341 19.26 -6.36 5.86
CA GLY A 341 18.45 -5.27 6.43
C GLY A 341 18.30 -4.11 5.46
N PHE A 342 19.38 -3.78 4.76
CA PHE A 342 19.43 -2.81 3.66
C PHE A 342 20.21 -3.40 2.50
N ASP A 343 19.59 -3.50 1.33
CA ASP A 343 20.27 -3.81 0.08
C ASP A 343 20.18 -2.64 -0.92
N CYS A 344 21.22 -2.48 -1.74
CA CYS A 344 21.28 -1.54 -2.85
C CYS A 344 22.19 -2.02 -3.99
N ASP A 345 22.28 -3.33 -4.22
CA ASP A 345 22.96 -3.94 -5.38
C ASP A 345 24.37 -3.37 -5.67
N GLN A 346 25.18 -3.10 -4.65
CA GLN A 346 26.51 -2.44 -4.78
C GLN A 346 26.46 -1.00 -5.34
N ASN A 347 25.29 -0.42 -5.46
CA ASN A 347 25.15 1.00 -5.81
C ASN A 347 25.57 1.91 -4.64
N THR A 348 25.44 3.21 -4.82
CA THR A 348 25.77 4.18 -3.78
C THR A 348 24.77 4.09 -2.62
N PHE A 349 25.27 3.74 -1.44
CA PHE A 349 24.54 3.83 -0.17
C PHE A 349 25.05 5.03 0.63
N LYS A 350 24.24 6.06 0.74
CA LYS A 350 24.58 7.33 1.40
C LYS A 350 23.82 7.52 2.70
N ILE A 351 24.53 7.75 3.81
CA ILE A 351 23.93 8.09 5.11
C ILE A 351 24.53 9.42 5.58
N THR A 352 23.65 10.41 5.80
CA THR A 352 24.05 11.75 6.27
C THR A 352 23.34 12.20 7.54
N GLY A 353 22.35 11.44 8.00
CA GLY A 353 21.59 11.75 9.22
C GLY A 353 20.66 10.60 9.63
N GLY A 354 19.92 10.80 10.70
CA GLY A 354 18.94 9.87 11.25
C GLY A 354 19.50 8.87 12.26
N ILE A 355 18.60 8.07 12.81
CA ILE A 355 18.90 6.83 13.58
C ILE A 355 18.56 5.68 12.63
N VAL A 356 19.58 5.01 12.14
CA VAL A 356 19.45 3.99 11.09
C VAL A 356 19.90 2.66 11.65
N LEU A 357 18.99 1.71 11.68
CA LEU A 357 19.24 0.35 12.15
C LEU A 357 18.78 -0.65 11.09
N GLY A 358 19.71 -1.41 10.55
CA GLY A 358 19.46 -2.56 9.69
C GLY A 358 19.90 -3.84 10.38
N ILE A 359 19.11 -4.92 10.26
CA ILE A 359 19.47 -6.24 10.74
C ILE A 359 19.02 -7.28 9.72
N GLY A 360 19.89 -8.23 9.39
CA GLY A 360 19.62 -9.32 8.44
C GLY A 360 20.71 -10.36 8.50
N GLY A 361 20.74 -11.24 7.50
CA GLY A 361 21.87 -12.13 7.24
C GLY A 361 23.08 -11.39 6.70
N GLY A 362 22.85 -10.28 6.01
CA GLY A 362 23.84 -9.36 5.46
C GLY A 362 23.43 -7.89 5.55
N THR A 363 24.14 -7.03 4.85
CA THR A 363 23.79 -5.61 4.59
C THR A 363 24.67 -5.04 3.50
N SER A 364 24.15 -4.24 2.63
CA SER A 364 24.93 -3.35 1.78
C SER A 364 25.79 -2.39 2.63
N THR A 365 27.02 -2.13 2.18
CA THR A 365 27.97 -1.27 2.92
C THR A 365 27.82 0.17 2.51
N PRO A 366 27.61 1.13 3.43
CA PRO A 366 27.54 2.55 3.12
C PRO A 366 28.82 3.05 2.43
N THR A 367 28.66 3.84 1.37
CA THR A 367 29.75 4.39 0.55
C THR A 367 30.44 5.52 1.30
N SER A 368 31.57 5.22 1.94
CA SER A 368 32.28 6.12 2.87
C SER A 368 32.55 7.51 2.32
N SER A 369 32.83 7.64 1.01
CA SER A 369 33.19 8.92 0.38
C SER A 369 32.03 9.93 0.28
N VAL A 370 30.77 9.47 0.40
CA VAL A 370 29.58 10.31 0.33
C VAL A 370 28.79 10.39 1.63
N CYS A 371 29.14 9.57 2.62
CA CYS A 371 28.55 9.62 3.95
C CYS A 371 29.14 10.73 4.81
N THR A 372 28.33 11.32 5.69
CA THR A 372 28.78 12.30 6.69
C THR A 372 28.48 11.85 8.12
N GLN A 373 27.68 10.78 8.27
CA GLN A 373 27.39 10.14 9.54
C GLN A 373 28.06 8.78 9.64
N ARG A 374 28.69 8.50 10.79
CA ARG A 374 29.42 7.25 11.00
C ARG A 374 28.48 6.07 11.15
N THR A 375 28.99 4.93 10.70
CA THR A 375 28.26 3.66 10.72
C THR A 375 29.15 2.58 11.32
N VAL A 376 28.57 1.72 12.15
CA VAL A 376 29.18 0.44 12.56
C VAL A 376 28.39 -0.70 11.89
N ILE A 377 29.09 -1.68 11.33
CA ILE A 377 28.53 -2.95 10.85
C ILE A 377 29.08 -4.04 11.77
N TYR A 378 28.19 -4.68 12.53
CA TYR A 378 28.54 -5.74 13.47
C TYR A 378 28.04 -7.09 12.97
N GLY A 379 28.97 -8.04 12.82
CA GLY A 379 28.68 -9.43 12.47
C GLY A 379 28.76 -10.35 13.67
N GLY A 380 27.78 -11.23 13.83
CA GLY A 380 27.72 -12.18 14.93
C GLY A 380 26.55 -13.16 14.81
N SER A 381 25.92 -13.49 15.90
CA SER A 381 24.67 -14.25 15.95
C SER A 381 23.70 -13.56 16.91
N GLY A 382 22.41 -13.85 16.84
CA GLY A 382 21.42 -13.29 17.76
C GLY A 382 20.26 -14.23 17.98
N SER A 383 19.67 -14.21 19.17
CA SER A 383 18.46 -14.93 19.52
C SER A 383 17.24 -14.02 19.45
N ASN A 384 16.08 -14.58 19.12
CA ASN A 384 14.84 -13.83 19.19
C ASN A 384 14.61 -13.26 20.60
N GLY A 385 14.32 -11.96 20.68
CA GLY A 385 14.09 -11.25 21.95
C GLY A 385 15.37 -10.88 22.71
N GLU A 386 16.56 -11.27 22.23
CA GLU A 386 17.83 -10.90 22.86
C GLU A 386 18.08 -9.39 22.67
N ILE A 387 18.60 -8.73 23.73
CA ILE A 387 18.95 -7.31 23.64
C ILE A 387 20.36 -7.16 23.06
N LEU A 388 20.50 -6.32 22.04
CA LEU A 388 21.76 -5.81 21.54
C LEU A 388 21.93 -4.37 22.05
N ASN A 389 23.05 -4.08 22.69
CA ASN A 389 23.34 -2.75 23.20
C ASN A 389 24.72 -2.28 22.74
N ILE A 390 24.81 -1.00 22.37
CA ILE A 390 26.09 -0.33 22.10
C ILE A 390 26.22 0.83 23.09
N GLN A 391 27.30 0.85 23.87
CA GLN A 391 27.61 1.91 24.83
C GLN A 391 28.91 2.60 24.46
N SER A 392 28.94 3.91 24.62
CA SER A 392 30.18 4.72 24.64
C SER A 392 31.02 4.45 25.87
N ALA A 393 32.25 4.93 25.86
CA ALA A 393 33.21 4.69 26.95
C ALA A 393 32.76 5.23 28.34
N ASP A 394 31.86 6.22 28.36
CA ASP A 394 31.25 6.76 29.58
C ASP A 394 30.03 5.96 30.07
N GLY A 395 29.68 4.87 29.38
CA GLY A 395 28.55 4.00 29.72
C GLY A 395 27.20 4.46 29.14
N THR A 396 27.17 5.53 28.33
CA THR A 396 25.92 5.98 27.66
C THR A 396 25.53 5.02 26.55
N SER A 397 24.31 4.49 26.59
CA SER A 397 23.79 3.65 25.49
C SER A 397 23.48 4.51 24.26
N VAL A 398 24.12 4.18 23.14
CA VAL A 398 23.87 4.81 21.84
C VAL A 398 22.95 3.96 20.96
N LEU A 399 22.85 2.67 21.25
CA LEU A 399 21.86 1.73 20.71
C LEU A 399 21.38 0.82 21.83
N THR A 400 20.08 0.60 21.91
CA THR A 400 19.48 -0.51 22.67
C THR A 400 18.37 -1.08 21.78
N TYR A 401 18.53 -2.33 21.36
CA TYR A 401 17.63 -2.96 20.41
C TYR A 401 17.30 -4.39 20.78
N GLN A 402 16.04 -4.77 20.66
CA GLN A 402 15.57 -6.14 20.82
C GLN A 402 15.53 -6.84 19.47
N ILE A 403 16.34 -7.89 19.31
CA ILE A 403 16.47 -8.66 18.07
C ILE A 403 15.13 -9.32 17.73
N PRO A 404 14.56 -9.11 16.51
CA PRO A 404 13.18 -9.50 16.22
C PRO A 404 13.01 -10.98 15.88
N ARG A 405 14.10 -11.69 15.55
CA ARG A 405 14.13 -13.12 15.24
C ARG A 405 15.51 -13.71 15.53
N ALA A 406 15.64 -15.04 15.54
CA ALA A 406 16.94 -15.69 15.64
C ALA A 406 17.72 -15.62 14.32
N TYR A 407 19.00 -15.26 14.41
CA TYR A 407 19.97 -15.25 13.34
C TYR A 407 21.17 -16.11 13.71
N SER A 408 21.43 -17.19 12.99
CA SER A 408 22.66 -17.96 13.14
C SER A 408 23.89 -17.18 12.63
N GLN A 409 23.68 -16.39 11.58
CA GLN A 409 24.56 -15.39 11.04
C GLN A 409 23.78 -14.08 11.00
N MET A 410 24.22 -13.10 11.78
CA MET A 410 23.57 -11.81 11.95
C MET A 410 24.51 -10.71 11.52
N THR A 411 24.02 -9.81 10.69
CA THR A 411 24.69 -8.57 10.36
C THR A 411 23.81 -7.41 10.80
N VAL A 412 24.36 -6.53 11.63
CA VAL A 412 23.69 -5.32 12.12
C VAL A 412 24.42 -4.09 11.58
N LEU A 413 23.74 -3.26 10.83
CA LEU A 413 24.18 -1.92 10.46
C LEU A 413 23.53 -0.93 11.41
N PHE A 414 24.35 -0.14 12.08
CA PHE A 414 23.86 0.95 12.92
C PHE A 414 24.58 2.26 12.60
N SER A 415 23.81 3.30 12.33
CA SER A 415 24.31 4.65 12.09
C SER A 415 23.50 5.67 12.89
N SER A 416 24.21 6.57 13.57
CA SER A 416 23.59 7.54 14.47
C SER A 416 24.53 8.73 14.66
N PRO A 417 24.03 9.96 14.90
CA PRO A 417 24.84 11.11 15.27
C PRO A 417 25.65 10.89 16.57
N ASN A 418 25.25 9.90 17.39
CA ASN A 418 25.94 9.55 18.62
C ASN A 418 27.22 8.68 18.41
N LEU A 419 27.45 8.21 17.18
CA LEU A 419 28.72 7.58 16.81
C LEU A 419 29.73 8.66 16.41
N THR A 420 30.56 9.10 17.38
CA THR A 420 31.49 10.20 17.20
C THR A 420 32.85 9.75 16.64
N SER A 421 33.55 10.63 15.96
CA SER A 421 34.87 10.35 15.38
C SER A 421 35.89 10.01 16.47
N GLY A 422 36.53 8.84 16.37
CA GLY A 422 37.51 8.35 17.36
C GLY A 422 36.87 7.89 18.67
N GLY A 423 35.55 7.91 18.80
CA GLY A 423 34.84 7.39 19.98
C GLY A 423 35.03 5.88 20.11
N SER A 424 35.22 5.42 21.34
CA SER A 424 35.32 3.99 21.67
C SER A 424 33.98 3.48 22.20
N TYR A 425 33.60 2.30 21.77
CA TYR A 425 32.29 1.71 22.05
C TYR A 425 32.40 0.23 22.41
N THR A 426 31.47 -0.21 23.26
CA THR A 426 31.30 -1.61 23.64
C THR A 426 29.98 -2.13 23.11
N ILE A 427 30.02 -3.27 22.44
CA ILE A 427 28.85 -4.02 22.02
C ILE A 427 28.56 -5.09 23.03
N SER A 428 27.37 -5.14 23.59
CA SER A 428 26.93 -6.15 24.56
C SER A 428 25.65 -6.83 24.09
N LYS A 429 25.46 -8.09 24.49
CA LYS A 429 24.29 -8.91 24.18
C LYS A 429 23.64 -9.46 25.44
N GLY A 430 22.32 -9.72 25.36
CA GLY A 430 21.54 -10.12 26.53
C GLY A 430 21.26 -8.96 27.46
N GLY A 431 21.06 -9.25 28.75
CA GLY A 431 20.70 -8.23 29.74
C GLY A 431 19.23 -7.86 29.71
N THR A 432 18.91 -6.73 30.33
CA THR A 432 17.55 -6.24 30.51
C THR A 432 17.42 -4.75 30.16
N VAL A 433 16.26 -4.35 29.75
CA VAL A 433 15.91 -2.96 29.45
C VAL A 433 14.74 -2.53 30.32
N SER A 434 14.76 -1.31 30.82
CA SER A 434 13.68 -0.75 31.62
C SER A 434 13.47 0.74 31.31
N GLY A 435 12.21 1.17 31.33
CA GLY A 435 11.82 2.55 31.03
C GLY A 435 12.04 2.94 29.56
N GLY A 436 11.94 4.25 29.29
CA GLY A 436 12.07 4.80 27.96
C GLY A 436 10.84 4.58 27.06
N SER A 437 10.99 4.87 25.78
CA SER A 437 10.03 4.58 24.73
C SER A 437 10.60 3.52 23.79
N GLU A 438 9.70 2.78 23.12
CA GLU A 438 10.07 1.69 22.23
C GLU A 438 9.40 1.90 20.86
N PHE A 439 10.19 1.68 19.78
CA PHE A 439 9.73 1.68 18.42
C PHE A 439 10.23 0.39 17.74
N PHE A 440 9.36 -0.62 17.68
CA PHE A 440 9.65 -1.93 17.06
C PHE A 440 11.00 -2.53 17.49
N GLY A 441 11.19 -2.64 18.80
CA GLY A 441 12.40 -3.18 19.42
C GLY A 441 13.54 -2.16 19.61
N LEU A 442 13.49 -0.99 19.00
CA LEU A 442 14.44 0.09 19.22
C LEU A 442 14.01 0.94 20.43
N TYR A 443 14.82 0.93 21.49
CA TYR A 443 14.56 1.67 22.73
C TYR A 443 15.26 3.02 22.72
N SER A 444 14.58 4.05 23.19
CA SER A 444 15.10 5.41 23.37
C SER A 444 14.89 5.87 24.81
N GLY A 445 15.94 6.42 25.42
CA GLY A 445 15.89 6.89 26.82
C GLY A 445 15.71 5.79 27.87
N ALA A 446 15.92 4.52 27.49
CA ALA A 446 15.80 3.37 28.38
C ALA A 446 17.12 3.11 29.14
N THR A 447 17.01 2.45 30.29
CA THR A 447 18.16 1.97 31.06
C THR A 447 18.45 0.52 30.68
N TYR A 448 19.68 0.25 30.23
CA TYR A 448 20.17 -1.08 29.94
C TYR A 448 21.12 -1.59 31.03
N SER A 449 21.04 -2.88 31.39
CA SER A 449 21.90 -3.51 32.38
C SER A 449 22.05 -5.02 32.18
N GLY A 450 23.15 -5.57 32.67
CA GLY A 450 23.34 -7.01 32.86
C GLY A 450 23.73 -7.82 31.62
N GLY A 451 24.07 -7.19 30.49
CA GLY A 451 24.51 -7.91 29.31
C GLY A 451 25.98 -8.36 29.37
N THR A 452 26.34 -9.25 28.43
CA THR A 452 27.69 -9.75 28.24
C THR A 452 28.36 -9.02 27.08
N GLN A 453 29.58 -8.53 27.28
CA GLN A 453 30.36 -7.91 26.21
C GLN A 453 30.60 -8.90 25.07
N ALA A 454 30.24 -8.54 23.89
CA ALA A 454 30.42 -9.30 22.65
C ALA A 454 31.63 -8.79 21.84
N ALA A 455 31.82 -7.47 21.79
CA ALA A 455 32.93 -6.84 21.07
C ALA A 455 33.19 -5.42 21.57
N THR A 456 34.29 -4.84 21.11
CA THR A 456 34.60 -3.40 21.26
C THR A 456 35.06 -2.85 19.91
N PHE A 457 34.88 -1.56 19.69
CA PHE A 457 35.41 -0.88 18.50
C PHE A 457 35.69 0.59 18.75
N THR A 458 36.53 1.16 17.91
CA THR A 458 36.74 2.61 17.83
C THR A 458 36.24 3.11 16.50
N ALA A 459 35.36 4.09 16.47
CA ALA A 459 34.76 4.66 15.27
C ALA A 459 35.77 5.62 14.56
N SER A 460 36.92 5.09 14.15
CA SER A 460 37.98 5.86 13.47
C SER A 460 37.67 6.13 11.99
N SER A 461 36.98 5.20 11.33
CA SER A 461 36.56 5.29 9.92
C SER A 461 35.10 5.73 9.78
N MET A 462 34.70 6.17 8.60
CA MET A 462 33.29 6.49 8.31
C MET A 462 32.39 5.26 8.46
N VAL A 463 32.88 4.11 8.00
CA VAL A 463 32.26 2.78 8.22
C VAL A 463 33.25 1.92 8.97
N THR A 464 32.86 1.38 10.10
CA THR A 464 33.66 0.48 10.94
C THR A 464 33.02 -0.90 10.94
N GLN A 465 33.77 -1.93 10.55
CA GLN A 465 33.31 -3.33 10.59
C GLN A 465 33.84 -4.02 11.83
N VAL A 466 33.01 -4.83 12.48
CA VAL A 466 33.29 -5.52 13.76
C VAL A 466 32.77 -6.96 13.68
N GLY A 467 33.59 -7.93 13.97
CA GLY A 467 33.24 -9.35 13.92
C GLY A 467 33.25 -9.90 12.49
N SER A 468 32.58 -11.03 12.29
CA SER A 468 32.44 -11.66 10.95
C SER A 468 31.20 -11.11 10.26
N THR A 469 31.37 -10.09 9.43
CA THR A 469 30.28 -9.52 8.63
C THR A 469 30.18 -10.23 7.29
N SER A 470 28.97 -10.58 6.84
CA SER A 470 28.72 -10.79 5.41
C SER A 470 28.54 -9.42 4.77
N GLY A 471 29.50 -9.04 3.93
CA GLY A 471 29.32 -7.89 3.06
C GLY A 471 28.36 -8.26 1.94
N GLY A 472 27.32 -7.51 1.71
CA GLY A 472 26.55 -7.56 0.47
C GLY A 472 27.52 -7.34 -0.69
N GLY A 473 27.62 -8.28 -1.63
CA GLY A 473 28.51 -8.17 -2.76
C GLY A 473 29.10 -9.47 -3.30
N GLN A 474 28.43 -10.59 -3.11
CA GLN A 474 28.52 -11.71 -4.06
C GLN A 474 27.22 -11.70 -4.87
N PRO A 475 27.25 -11.82 -6.19
CA PRO A 475 26.05 -12.17 -6.94
C PRO A 475 25.60 -13.53 -6.42
N GLY A 476 24.66 -13.56 -5.50
CA GLY A 476 23.92 -14.74 -5.13
C GLY A 476 23.27 -15.23 -6.42
N GLY A 477 23.72 -16.40 -6.92
CA GLY A 477 23.14 -17.00 -8.10
C GLY A 477 21.67 -17.27 -7.83
N GLY A 478 20.78 -16.65 -8.60
CA GLY A 478 19.44 -17.10 -8.82
C GLY A 478 18.31 -16.50 -8.03
N GLY A 479 18.30 -15.22 -7.81
CA GLY A 479 17.04 -14.50 -7.85
C GLY A 479 16.66 -14.37 -9.33
N GLY A 480 15.52 -14.88 -9.74
CA GLY A 480 15.08 -14.76 -11.12
C GLY A 480 14.94 -13.32 -11.50
N GLY A 481 15.96 -12.77 -12.17
CA GLY A 481 15.88 -11.45 -12.76
C GLY A 481 14.72 -11.44 -13.73
N HIS A 482 13.62 -10.83 -13.36
CA HIS A 482 12.56 -10.49 -14.30
C HIS A 482 13.12 -9.47 -15.27
N GLY A 483 13.60 -9.97 -16.41
CA GLY A 483 13.96 -9.14 -17.54
C GLY A 483 12.80 -8.23 -17.89
N PRO A 484 13.05 -7.03 -18.44
CA PRO A 484 12.01 -6.10 -18.81
C PRO A 484 11.04 -6.78 -19.75
N GLY A 485 9.82 -7.02 -19.29
CA GLY A 485 8.72 -7.49 -20.12
C GLY A 485 8.55 -6.52 -21.27
N GLY A 486 8.71 -7.05 -22.49
CA GLY A 486 8.66 -6.28 -23.70
C GLY A 486 7.34 -5.51 -23.82
N TRP A 487 7.46 -4.26 -24.16
CA TRP A 487 6.40 -3.37 -24.58
C TRP A 487 5.65 -3.98 -25.77
N GLY A 488 4.38 -4.31 -25.57
CA GLY A 488 3.42 -4.58 -26.61
C GLY A 488 2.21 -3.70 -26.38
N TRP A 489 1.91 -2.89 -27.35
CA TRP A 489 0.84 -1.89 -27.49
C TRP A 489 -0.55 -2.43 -27.15
#